data_cd97dce7636f8fb4d06d6dbf852cd15a
#
_entry.id   cd97dce7636f8fb4d06d6dbf852cd15a
#
_cell.length_a   1.000
_cell.length_b   1.000
_cell.length_c   1.000
_cell.angle_alpha   90.00
_cell.angle_beta   90.00
_cell.angle_gamma   90.00
#
_symmetry.space_group_name_H-M   'P 1'
#
loop_
_entity.id
_entity.type
_entity.pdbx_description
1 polymer ?
#
loop_
_entity_poly.entity_id
_entity_poly.type
_entity_poly.pdbx_seq_one_letter_code
_entity_poly.pdbx_strand_id
1 'polypeptide(L)'
;MGESMEQTETSALEQPSIPLDAAPPEPPPEPAETRNAIAEWAITILLLVFLTTTLVQAFVIPTGSMEDTLLIGDHLLVDKLAYGPSGVVSRHILPFREPQRGDIIVFRYPIDIKQTFVKRVIGVPGDHIRIVDKQVFRNGVRLNEPYVYHKTDYVQGYRDNFPSEPETHLEAPGLTMLQNNVEHGELVVPPGVYFAMGDNRDFSFDSRYWGFVPRDNIIGKPLIVYWSYAEPAEELTDQSFPRHLLDVFAHFFTRTRWNRTFLLIHGYRN
;
A
#
# COMPACT_ATOMS: atom_id res chain seq x y z
N MET A 1 -13.87 109.18 -48.57
CA MET A 1 -14.51 108.07 -49.21
C MET A 1 -13.47 107.00 -49.42
N GLY A 2 -13.46 106.05 -48.68
CA GLY A 2 -12.48 104.99 -48.77
C GLY A 2 -12.86 103.86 -47.83
N GLU A 3 -13.21 102.84 -48.36
CA GLU A 3 -13.60 101.62 -47.62
C GLU A 3 -12.41 100.77 -47.20
N SER A 4 -12.47 100.44 -45.99
CA SER A 4 -11.54 99.46 -45.31
C SER A 4 -11.90 98.05 -45.75
N MET A 5 -10.92 97.25 -46.22
CA MET A 5 -11.08 95.85 -46.41
C MET A 5 -10.36 95.13 -45.21
N GLU A 6 -11.19 94.49 -44.48
CA GLU A 6 -10.86 93.68 -43.35
C GLU A 6 -10.36 92.28 -43.85
N GLN A 7 -9.15 91.91 -43.52
CA GLN A 7 -8.60 90.62 -43.83
C GLN A 7 -8.91 89.63 -42.66
N THR A 8 -9.65 88.62 -42.98
CA THR A 8 -9.97 87.54 -42.05
C THR A 8 -8.89 86.53 -42.11
N GLU A 9 -8.06 86.38 -41.02
CA GLU A 9 -7.14 85.35 -40.83
C GLU A 9 -7.84 84.02 -40.50
N THR A 10 -7.69 83.00 -41.39
CA THR A 10 -8.19 81.71 -41.18
C THR A 10 -7.12 80.91 -40.34
N SER A 11 -7.41 80.77 -39.07
CA SER A 11 -6.57 79.85 -38.17
C SER A 11 -6.76 78.42 -38.63
N ALA A 12 -5.73 77.84 -39.19
CA ALA A 12 -5.65 76.43 -39.48
C ALA A 12 -5.41 75.66 -38.14
N LEU A 13 -6.40 74.90 -37.73
CA LEU A 13 -6.32 74.00 -36.63
C LEU A 13 -5.34 72.82 -37.03
N GLU A 14 -4.15 72.83 -36.45
CA GLU A 14 -3.17 71.78 -36.53
C GLU A 14 -3.76 70.54 -35.82
N GLN A 15 -4.11 69.48 -36.55
CA GLN A 15 -4.46 68.20 -35.97
C GLN A 15 -3.17 67.52 -35.47
N PRO A 16 -3.13 67.00 -34.24
CA PRO A 16 -2.00 66.26 -33.77
C PRO A 16 -1.84 64.98 -34.58
N SER A 17 -0.68 64.85 -35.24
CA SER A 17 -0.28 63.61 -35.95
C SER A 17 -0.13 62.45 -34.94
N ILE A 18 -1.00 61.47 -35.01
CA ILE A 18 -0.87 60.20 -34.27
C ILE A 18 0.30 59.46 -34.89
N PRO A 19 1.32 59.03 -34.13
CA PRO A 19 2.39 58.19 -34.65
C PRO A 19 1.84 56.87 -35.17
N LEU A 20 2.17 56.50 -36.41
CA LEU A 20 1.69 55.31 -37.11
C LEU A 20 2.27 53.99 -36.58
N ASP A 21 3.04 54.05 -35.49
CA ASP A 21 3.81 52.92 -34.96
C ASP A 21 3.49 52.63 -33.49
N ALA A 22 2.30 53.03 -33.01
CA ALA A 22 1.85 52.60 -31.71
C ALA A 22 1.26 51.18 -31.82
N ALA A 23 1.95 50.17 -31.24
CA ALA A 23 1.36 48.84 -31.09
C ALA A 23 0.00 48.92 -30.40
N PRO A 24 -0.98 48.11 -30.81
CA PRO A 24 -2.30 48.13 -30.19
C PRO A 24 -2.18 47.89 -28.70
N PRO A 25 -2.95 48.57 -27.86
CA PRO A 25 -2.90 48.38 -26.40
C PRO A 25 -3.15 46.92 -26.09
N GLU A 26 -2.32 46.33 -25.24
CA GLU A 26 -2.51 44.96 -24.75
C GLU A 26 -3.91 44.82 -24.18
N PRO A 27 -4.64 43.74 -24.54
CA PRO A 27 -5.94 43.49 -23.96
C PRO A 27 -5.84 43.46 -22.43
N PRO A 28 -6.83 44.01 -21.72
CA PRO A 28 -6.82 43.93 -20.26
C PRO A 28 -6.68 42.48 -19.81
N PRO A 29 -5.90 42.21 -18.77
CA PRO A 29 -5.73 40.84 -18.26
C PRO A 29 -7.11 40.25 -17.95
N GLU A 30 -7.37 39.07 -18.48
CA GLU A 30 -8.62 38.34 -18.21
C GLU A 30 -8.80 38.24 -16.68
N PRO A 31 -9.99 38.52 -16.15
CA PRO A 31 -10.25 38.43 -14.71
C PRO A 31 -9.92 36.99 -14.28
N ALA A 32 -8.96 36.86 -13.37
CA ALA A 32 -8.63 35.57 -12.76
C ALA A 32 -9.96 34.99 -12.23
N GLU A 33 -10.39 33.84 -12.79
CA GLU A 33 -11.57 33.13 -12.32
C GLU A 33 -11.39 32.82 -10.85
N THR A 34 -12.05 33.56 -9.96
CA THR A 34 -12.07 33.25 -8.53
C THR A 34 -12.87 31.97 -8.35
N ARG A 35 -12.15 30.84 -8.34
CA ARG A 35 -12.77 29.55 -8.02
C ARG A 35 -13.42 29.68 -6.65
N ASN A 36 -14.70 29.31 -6.58
CA ASN A 36 -15.41 29.31 -5.32
C ASN A 36 -14.72 28.33 -4.36
N ALA A 37 -14.29 28.78 -3.18
CA ALA A 37 -13.59 27.96 -2.17
C ALA A 37 -14.35 26.65 -1.87
N ILE A 38 -15.68 26.68 -1.89
CA ILE A 38 -16.52 25.49 -1.71
C ILE A 38 -16.28 24.47 -2.84
N ALA A 39 -16.15 24.92 -4.10
CA ALA A 39 -15.87 24.03 -5.22
C ALA A 39 -14.47 23.39 -5.11
N GLU A 40 -13.47 24.15 -4.69
CA GLU A 40 -12.11 23.62 -4.45
C GLU A 40 -12.08 22.58 -3.34
N TRP A 41 -12.76 22.83 -2.22
CA TRP A 41 -12.92 21.85 -1.16
C TRP A 41 -13.65 20.58 -1.62
N ALA A 42 -14.74 20.74 -2.39
CA ALA A 42 -15.51 19.62 -2.93
C ALA A 42 -14.65 18.75 -3.87
N ILE A 43 -13.88 19.37 -4.77
CA ILE A 43 -12.96 18.65 -5.66
C ILE A 43 -11.87 17.93 -4.86
N THR A 44 -11.28 18.61 -3.89
CA THR A 44 -10.23 18.02 -3.03
C THR A 44 -10.73 16.81 -2.27
N ILE A 45 -11.91 16.90 -1.66
CA ILE A 45 -12.55 15.79 -0.94
C ILE A 45 -12.87 14.64 -1.91
N LEU A 46 -13.43 14.93 -3.08
CA LEU A 46 -13.73 13.92 -4.10
C LEU A 46 -12.47 13.19 -4.57
N LEU A 47 -11.39 13.92 -4.85
CA LEU A 47 -10.10 13.34 -5.23
C LEU A 47 -9.51 12.49 -4.10
N LEU A 48 -9.58 12.96 -2.85
CA LEU A 48 -9.11 12.22 -1.70
C LEU A 48 -9.87 10.90 -1.51
N VAL A 49 -11.21 10.96 -1.60
CA VAL A 49 -12.07 9.78 -1.53
C VAL A 49 -11.77 8.83 -2.68
N PHE A 50 -11.62 9.33 -3.90
CA PHE A 50 -11.25 8.50 -5.05
C PHE A 50 -9.88 7.83 -4.85
N LEU A 51 -8.86 8.57 -4.43
CA LEU A 51 -7.51 8.03 -4.17
C LEU A 51 -7.54 6.93 -3.09
N THR A 52 -8.17 7.20 -1.95
CA THR A 52 -8.20 6.28 -0.81
C THR A 52 -9.09 5.05 -1.05
N THR A 53 -10.13 5.18 -1.83
CA THR A 53 -11.01 4.04 -2.15
C THR A 53 -10.49 3.17 -3.28
N THR A 54 -9.79 3.75 -4.26
CA THR A 54 -9.40 3.05 -5.50
C THR A 54 -7.93 2.68 -5.57
N LEU A 55 -7.02 3.61 -5.21
CA LEU A 55 -5.60 3.44 -5.48
C LEU A 55 -4.82 2.95 -4.26
N VAL A 56 -5.01 3.60 -3.12
CA VAL A 56 -4.21 3.33 -1.93
C VAL A 56 -5.08 3.19 -0.69
N GLN A 57 -4.60 2.41 0.26
CA GLN A 57 -5.25 2.23 1.55
C GLN A 57 -4.22 2.24 2.68
N ALA A 58 -4.53 2.97 3.76
CA ALA A 58 -3.72 2.97 4.96
C ALA A 58 -4.07 1.78 5.86
N PHE A 59 -3.04 1.15 6.43
CA PHE A 59 -3.15 0.08 7.43
C PHE A 59 -2.17 0.32 8.55
N VAL A 60 -2.47 -0.17 9.74
CA VAL A 60 -1.53 -0.24 10.85
C VAL A 60 -1.19 -1.70 11.14
N ILE A 61 0.05 -1.96 11.54
CA ILE A 61 0.51 -3.31 11.92
C ILE A 61 0.24 -3.54 13.41
N PRO A 62 -0.71 -4.43 13.78
CA PRO A 62 -1.06 -4.66 15.17
C PRO A 62 -0.29 -5.82 15.81
N THR A 63 0.43 -6.65 15.03
CA THR A 63 1.07 -7.88 15.50
C THR A 63 2.51 -8.03 15.03
N GLY A 64 3.32 -8.74 15.79
CA GLY A 64 4.74 -8.97 15.50
C GLY A 64 5.04 -10.11 14.51
N SER A 65 4.06 -10.62 13.76
CA SER A 65 4.28 -11.76 12.85
C SER A 65 5.19 -11.48 11.66
N MET A 66 5.40 -10.19 11.34
CA MET A 66 6.33 -9.70 10.31
C MET A 66 7.50 -8.93 10.94
N GLU A 67 7.74 -9.11 12.24
CA GLU A 67 8.76 -8.39 13.00
C GLU A 67 10.13 -8.52 12.35
N ASP A 68 10.93 -7.48 12.49
CA ASP A 68 12.14 -7.09 11.78
C ASP A 68 11.89 -6.48 10.39
N THR A 69 10.94 -6.99 9.61
CA THR A 69 10.51 -6.34 8.36
C THR A 69 9.50 -5.23 8.64
N LEU A 70 8.42 -5.57 9.37
CA LEU A 70 7.36 -4.65 9.79
C LEU A 70 7.15 -4.77 11.30
N LEU A 71 7.18 -3.64 12.00
CA LEU A 71 7.01 -3.59 13.45
C LEU A 71 5.58 -3.23 13.82
N ILE A 72 5.17 -3.64 15.04
CA ILE A 72 3.91 -3.18 15.65
C ILE A 72 3.92 -1.65 15.70
N GLY A 73 2.82 -1.01 15.26
CA GLY A 73 2.71 0.44 15.16
C GLY A 73 3.30 1.06 13.88
N ASP A 74 3.74 0.24 12.90
CA ASP A 74 4.03 0.72 11.56
C ASP A 74 2.73 1.01 10.80
N HIS A 75 2.58 2.23 10.30
CA HIS A 75 1.49 2.65 9.45
C HIS A 75 1.89 2.54 7.98
N LEU A 76 1.21 1.66 7.25
CA LEU A 76 1.53 1.30 5.87
C LEU A 76 0.61 2.00 4.88
N LEU A 77 1.16 2.40 3.76
CA LEU A 77 0.39 2.73 2.57
C LEU A 77 0.45 1.53 1.61
N VAL A 78 -0.72 1.00 1.26
CA VAL A 78 -0.88 -0.21 0.45
C VAL A 78 -1.41 0.16 -0.92
N ASP A 79 -0.70 -0.25 -1.96
CA ASP A 79 -1.12 -0.15 -3.36
C ASP A 79 -2.15 -1.24 -3.68
N LYS A 80 -3.39 -0.82 -3.91
CA LYS A 80 -4.50 -1.71 -4.27
C LYS A 80 -4.48 -2.10 -5.75
N LEU A 81 -3.79 -1.32 -6.58
CA LEU A 81 -3.69 -1.60 -8.01
C LEU A 81 -2.59 -2.60 -8.34
N ALA A 82 -1.63 -2.82 -7.43
CA ALA A 82 -0.52 -3.76 -7.65
C ALA A 82 -1.01 -5.16 -8.05
N TYR A 83 -2.14 -5.60 -7.47
CA TYR A 83 -2.73 -6.91 -7.67
C TYR A 83 -4.23 -6.81 -8.00
N GLY A 84 -4.62 -5.87 -8.84
CA GLY A 84 -6.02 -5.60 -9.17
C GLY A 84 -6.80 -6.84 -9.64
N PRO A 85 -8.12 -6.77 -9.66
CA PRO A 85 -8.97 -7.89 -10.02
C PRO A 85 -8.66 -8.37 -11.45
N SER A 86 -8.66 -9.69 -11.64
CA SER A 86 -8.38 -10.37 -12.90
C SER A 86 -9.50 -10.23 -13.95
N GLY A 87 -10.14 -9.05 -14.06
CA GLY A 87 -11.16 -8.76 -15.07
C GLY A 87 -10.57 -8.68 -16.48
N VAL A 88 -11.30 -9.16 -17.47
CA VAL A 88 -10.86 -9.15 -18.89
C VAL A 88 -10.51 -7.74 -19.37
N VAL A 89 -11.23 -6.72 -18.93
CA VAL A 89 -11.01 -5.31 -19.32
C VAL A 89 -9.82 -4.71 -18.56
N SER A 90 -9.71 -4.97 -17.25
CA SER A 90 -8.64 -4.42 -16.41
C SER A 90 -7.26 -4.95 -16.80
N ARG A 91 -7.18 -6.21 -17.25
CA ARG A 91 -5.95 -6.86 -17.69
C ARG A 91 -5.27 -6.16 -18.89
N HIS A 92 -6.04 -5.43 -19.70
CA HIS A 92 -5.53 -4.73 -20.89
C HIS A 92 -5.26 -3.25 -20.68
N ILE A 93 -5.83 -2.64 -19.64
CA ILE A 93 -5.78 -1.20 -19.41
C ILE A 93 -4.79 -0.81 -18.31
N LEU A 94 -4.61 -1.68 -17.30
CA LEU A 94 -3.78 -1.37 -16.13
C LEU A 94 -2.65 -2.40 -15.98
N PRO A 95 -1.45 -2.00 -15.53
CA PRO A 95 -0.29 -2.90 -15.39
C PRO A 95 -0.42 -3.81 -14.16
N PHE A 96 -1.49 -4.60 -14.10
CA PHE A 96 -1.69 -5.58 -13.04
C PHE A 96 -0.72 -6.73 -13.17
N ARG A 97 -0.21 -7.19 -12.05
CA ARG A 97 0.61 -8.39 -11.98
C ARG A 97 0.03 -9.36 -10.94
N GLU A 98 0.34 -10.61 -11.11
CA GLU A 98 0.08 -11.60 -10.06
C GLU A 98 1.09 -11.44 -8.92
N PRO A 99 0.70 -11.75 -7.67
CA PRO A 99 1.64 -11.84 -6.56
C PRO A 99 2.78 -12.79 -6.88
N GLN A 100 4.00 -12.35 -6.61
CA GLN A 100 5.21 -13.10 -6.91
C GLN A 100 5.85 -13.63 -5.63
N ARG A 101 6.69 -14.64 -5.78
CA ARG A 101 7.53 -15.18 -4.70
C ARG A 101 8.30 -14.05 -4.02
N GLY A 102 8.26 -14.00 -2.68
CA GLY A 102 8.90 -12.96 -1.87
C GLY A 102 8.16 -11.63 -1.78
N ASP A 103 7.04 -11.42 -2.50
CA ASP A 103 6.20 -10.23 -2.29
C ASP A 103 5.56 -10.27 -0.90
N ILE A 104 5.52 -9.12 -0.24
CA ILE A 104 4.68 -8.93 0.95
C ILE A 104 3.29 -8.56 0.46
N ILE A 105 2.26 -9.24 0.95
CA ILE A 105 0.87 -9.04 0.57
C ILE A 105 0.03 -8.66 1.78
N VAL A 106 -0.91 -7.77 1.56
CA VAL A 106 -2.01 -7.45 2.48
C VAL A 106 -3.26 -8.14 1.96
N PHE A 107 -3.93 -8.91 2.79
CA PHE A 107 -5.06 -9.74 2.37
C PHE A 107 -6.09 -9.90 3.48
N ARG A 108 -7.34 -10.20 3.08
CA ARG A 108 -8.41 -10.58 4.01
C ARG A 108 -8.16 -12.00 4.50
N TYR A 109 -8.21 -12.18 5.80
CA TYR A 109 -8.02 -13.50 6.41
C TYR A 109 -9.07 -14.49 5.89
N PRO A 110 -8.68 -15.67 5.37
CA PRO A 110 -9.61 -16.56 4.66
C PRO A 110 -10.77 -17.09 5.49
N ILE A 111 -10.62 -17.14 6.82
CA ILE A 111 -11.63 -17.67 7.74
C ILE A 111 -12.55 -16.56 8.24
N ASP A 112 -11.99 -15.36 8.45
CA ASP A 112 -12.75 -14.17 8.83
C ASP A 112 -12.31 -12.97 7.97
N ILE A 113 -13.04 -12.71 6.91
CA ILE A 113 -12.76 -11.64 5.93
C ILE A 113 -12.80 -10.21 6.51
N LYS A 114 -13.27 -10.04 7.76
CA LYS A 114 -13.21 -8.76 8.47
C LYS A 114 -11.81 -8.44 8.97
N GLN A 115 -11.01 -9.48 9.19
CA GLN A 115 -9.62 -9.34 9.62
C GLN A 115 -8.70 -9.19 8.41
N THR A 116 -7.71 -8.32 8.52
CA THR A 116 -6.68 -8.11 7.50
C THR A 116 -5.34 -8.56 8.04
N PHE A 117 -4.66 -9.41 7.26
CA PHE A 117 -3.35 -9.94 7.58
C PHE A 117 -2.30 -9.43 6.59
N VAL A 118 -1.06 -9.41 7.06
CA VAL A 118 0.12 -9.11 6.25
C VAL A 118 1.08 -10.28 6.37
N LYS A 119 1.46 -10.90 5.25
CA LYS A 119 2.41 -12.02 5.18
C LYS A 119 3.25 -11.93 3.91
N ARG A 120 4.32 -12.72 3.85
CA ARG A 120 5.16 -12.87 2.67
C ARG A 120 4.77 -14.10 1.87
N VAL A 121 4.66 -13.95 0.56
CA VAL A 121 4.41 -15.06 -0.39
C VAL A 121 5.67 -15.94 -0.46
N ILE A 122 5.55 -17.16 -0.01
CA ILE A 122 6.61 -18.17 -0.07
C ILE A 122 6.41 -19.08 -1.28
N GLY A 123 5.14 -19.48 -1.54
CA GLY A 123 4.76 -20.32 -2.67
C GLY A 123 3.67 -19.69 -3.52
N VAL A 124 3.83 -19.78 -4.85
CA VAL A 124 2.84 -19.44 -5.86
C VAL A 124 2.29 -20.71 -6.50
N PRO A 125 1.19 -20.65 -7.28
CA PRO A 125 0.64 -21.82 -7.97
C PRO A 125 1.71 -22.66 -8.68
N GLY A 126 1.71 -23.96 -8.41
CA GLY A 126 2.66 -24.95 -8.94
C GLY A 126 3.95 -25.11 -8.13
N ASP A 127 4.15 -24.35 -7.06
CA ASP A 127 5.30 -24.56 -6.19
C ASP A 127 5.11 -25.74 -5.24
N HIS A 128 6.19 -26.46 -4.99
CA HIS A 128 6.33 -27.50 -3.98
C HIS A 128 7.07 -26.93 -2.78
N ILE A 129 6.46 -26.97 -1.60
CA ILE A 129 6.99 -26.35 -0.38
C ILE A 129 7.26 -27.42 0.68
N ARG A 130 8.44 -27.36 1.26
CA ARG A 130 8.82 -28.16 2.41
C ARG A 130 9.65 -27.35 3.38
N ILE A 131 9.46 -27.57 4.67
CA ILE A 131 10.29 -26.99 5.73
C ILE A 131 10.96 -28.14 6.46
N VAL A 132 12.25 -28.08 6.66
CA VAL A 132 13.05 -29.03 7.42
C VAL A 132 13.95 -28.25 8.38
N ASP A 133 13.80 -28.50 9.65
CA ASP A 133 14.58 -27.83 10.71
C ASP A 133 14.66 -26.32 10.50
N LYS A 134 13.47 -25.68 10.36
CA LYS A 134 13.28 -24.24 10.10
C LYS A 134 13.72 -23.73 8.72
N GLN A 135 14.35 -24.57 7.90
CA GLN A 135 14.79 -24.19 6.56
C GLN A 135 13.70 -24.45 5.54
N VAL A 136 13.32 -23.43 4.76
CA VAL A 136 12.33 -23.56 3.71
C VAL A 136 12.97 -24.03 2.41
N PHE A 137 12.40 -25.07 1.83
CA PHE A 137 12.72 -25.55 0.49
C PHE A 137 11.52 -25.31 -0.43
N ARG A 138 11.81 -24.82 -1.63
CA ARG A 138 10.81 -24.59 -2.68
C ARG A 138 11.32 -25.25 -3.95
N ASN A 139 10.52 -26.16 -4.51
CA ASN A 139 10.90 -26.95 -5.68
C ASN A 139 12.25 -27.69 -5.50
N GLY A 140 12.47 -28.23 -4.31
CA GLY A 140 13.71 -28.92 -3.93
C GLY A 140 14.91 -28.01 -3.64
N VAL A 141 14.79 -26.68 -3.82
CA VAL A 141 15.90 -25.73 -3.58
C VAL A 141 15.69 -25.00 -2.26
N ARG A 142 16.71 -24.98 -1.41
CA ARG A 142 16.71 -24.22 -0.17
C ARG A 142 16.64 -22.73 -0.47
N LEU A 143 15.70 -22.02 0.18
CA LEU A 143 15.58 -20.58 0.03
C LEU A 143 16.66 -19.84 0.82
N ASN A 144 17.17 -18.77 0.23
CA ASN A 144 17.96 -17.77 0.93
C ASN A 144 17.02 -16.69 1.48
N GLU A 145 16.85 -16.63 2.80
CA GLU A 145 15.83 -15.79 3.44
C GLU A 145 16.45 -14.82 4.48
N PRO A 146 17.20 -13.79 4.03
CA PRO A 146 17.89 -12.86 4.93
C PRO A 146 16.95 -11.97 5.75
N TYR A 147 15.65 -11.99 5.45
CA TYR A 147 14.59 -11.27 6.15
C TYR A 147 13.97 -12.10 7.29
N VAL A 148 14.33 -13.38 7.39
CA VAL A 148 13.77 -14.27 8.42
C VAL A 148 14.57 -14.14 9.70
N TYR A 149 13.84 -14.01 10.79
CA TYR A 149 14.37 -14.05 12.13
C TYR A 149 13.76 -15.20 12.94
N HIS A 150 14.61 -15.96 13.61
CA HIS A 150 14.23 -17.01 14.54
C HIS A 150 14.47 -16.55 15.97
N LYS A 151 13.40 -16.47 16.75
CA LYS A 151 13.47 -16.02 18.15
C LYS A 151 13.74 -17.17 19.13
N THR A 152 13.63 -18.40 18.67
CA THR A 152 13.85 -19.60 19.48
C THR A 152 14.93 -20.48 18.86
N ASP A 153 15.81 -21.05 19.70
CA ASP A 153 16.87 -21.96 19.24
C ASP A 153 16.37 -23.40 19.07
N TYR A 154 15.23 -23.76 19.67
CA TYR A 154 14.67 -25.10 19.55
C TYR A 154 13.83 -25.29 18.30
N VAL A 155 13.81 -26.49 17.77
CA VAL A 155 12.96 -26.93 16.65
C VAL A 155 11.66 -27.49 17.22
N GLN A 156 10.52 -26.93 16.75
CA GLN A 156 9.19 -27.44 17.06
C GLN A 156 8.69 -28.32 15.91
N GLY A 157 8.13 -29.50 16.23
CA GLY A 157 7.77 -30.52 15.26
C GLY A 157 7.07 -30.01 14.02
N TYR A 158 5.78 -29.68 14.11
CA TYR A 158 4.97 -29.22 12.97
C TYR A 158 5.42 -27.89 12.38
N ARG A 159 5.66 -26.88 13.23
CA ARG A 159 6.01 -25.53 12.78
C ARG A 159 7.26 -25.50 11.90
N ASP A 160 8.27 -26.25 12.32
CA ASP A 160 9.62 -26.19 11.78
C ASP A 160 9.96 -27.36 10.85
N ASN A 161 9.03 -28.36 10.77
CA ASN A 161 9.07 -29.49 9.84
C ASN A 161 7.69 -29.65 9.18
N PHE A 162 7.48 -28.99 8.04
CA PHE A 162 6.22 -28.93 7.34
C PHE A 162 6.35 -29.40 5.88
N PRO A 163 5.40 -30.12 5.31
CA PRO A 163 4.21 -30.66 5.95
C PRO A 163 4.53 -31.89 6.82
N SER A 164 3.90 -32.00 7.98
CA SER A 164 3.95 -33.15 8.88
C SER A 164 2.64 -33.31 9.63
N GLU A 165 2.51 -34.33 10.46
CA GLU A 165 1.34 -34.45 11.32
C GLU A 165 1.30 -33.28 12.32
N PRO A 166 0.16 -32.59 12.43
CA PRO A 166 0.05 -31.43 13.28
C PRO A 166 -0.01 -31.85 14.77
N GLU A 167 0.89 -31.29 15.56
CA GLU A 167 0.92 -31.39 17.03
C GLU A 167 0.08 -30.28 17.69
N THR A 168 -0.55 -29.42 16.92
CA THR A 168 -1.31 -28.26 17.36
C THR A 168 -2.63 -28.17 16.62
N HIS A 169 -3.54 -27.34 17.15
CA HIS A 169 -4.81 -27.07 16.46
C HIS A 169 -4.57 -26.34 15.16
N LEU A 170 -5.12 -26.89 14.07
CA LEU A 170 -5.19 -26.25 12.77
C LEU A 170 -6.62 -25.81 12.49
N GLU A 171 -6.76 -24.74 11.75
CA GLU A 171 -8.05 -24.34 11.20
C GLU A 171 -8.51 -25.33 10.11
N ALA A 172 -9.81 -25.46 9.91
CA ALA A 172 -10.38 -26.41 8.95
C ALA A 172 -9.79 -26.31 7.52
N PRO A 173 -9.55 -25.10 6.94
CA PRO A 173 -8.89 -25.02 5.63
C PRO A 173 -7.42 -25.47 5.67
N GLY A 174 -6.72 -25.32 6.79
CA GLY A 174 -5.35 -25.83 6.97
C GLY A 174 -5.30 -27.36 6.95
N LEU A 175 -6.24 -28.01 7.65
CA LEU A 175 -6.39 -29.47 7.59
C LEU A 175 -6.71 -29.95 6.17
N THR A 176 -7.65 -29.27 5.49
CA THR A 176 -8.03 -29.59 4.10
C THR A 176 -6.84 -29.43 3.15
N MET A 177 -6.03 -28.40 3.35
CA MET A 177 -4.80 -28.18 2.58
C MET A 177 -3.84 -29.37 2.72
N LEU A 178 -3.57 -29.83 3.95
CA LEU A 178 -2.68 -30.97 4.19
C LEU A 178 -3.23 -32.27 3.61
N GLN A 179 -4.52 -32.50 3.71
CA GLN A 179 -5.16 -33.72 3.20
C GLN A 179 -5.14 -33.84 1.68
N ASN A 180 -5.30 -32.70 0.98
CA ASN A 180 -5.56 -32.69 -0.46
C ASN A 180 -4.35 -32.26 -1.31
N ASN A 181 -3.34 -31.61 -0.72
CA ASN A 181 -2.31 -30.97 -1.49
C ASN A 181 -0.87 -31.38 -1.07
N VAL A 182 -0.73 -32.46 -0.32
CA VAL A 182 0.60 -33.01 0.00
C VAL A 182 0.92 -34.18 -0.92
N GLU A 183 1.99 -34.02 -1.70
CA GLU A 183 2.50 -35.02 -2.62
C GLU A 183 3.98 -35.29 -2.32
N HIS A 184 4.33 -36.56 -2.15
CA HIS A 184 5.73 -36.98 -1.89
C HIS A 184 6.42 -36.25 -0.70
N GLY A 185 5.61 -35.84 0.32
CA GLY A 185 6.12 -35.11 1.48
C GLY A 185 6.36 -33.63 1.27
N GLU A 186 5.86 -33.05 0.19
CA GLU A 186 5.89 -31.62 -0.10
C GLU A 186 4.47 -31.09 -0.30
N LEU A 187 4.20 -29.87 0.14
CA LEU A 187 2.94 -29.17 -0.11
C LEU A 187 2.96 -28.59 -1.52
N VAL A 188 2.01 -28.97 -2.36
CA VAL A 188 1.83 -28.42 -3.70
C VAL A 188 0.82 -27.28 -3.64
N VAL A 189 1.19 -26.10 -4.14
CA VAL A 189 0.31 -24.93 -4.17
C VAL A 189 -0.61 -25.00 -5.38
N PRO A 190 -1.94 -25.13 -5.21
CA PRO A 190 -2.86 -25.25 -6.35
C PRO A 190 -3.11 -23.90 -7.05
N PRO A 191 -3.70 -23.91 -8.27
CA PRO A 191 -4.08 -22.68 -8.98
C PRO A 191 -5.00 -21.77 -8.18
N GLY A 192 -4.78 -20.44 -8.29
CA GLY A 192 -5.65 -19.43 -7.70
C GLY A 192 -5.43 -19.15 -6.22
N VAL A 193 -4.42 -19.77 -5.59
CA VAL A 193 -4.08 -19.55 -4.17
C VAL A 193 -2.58 -19.40 -3.96
N TYR A 194 -2.21 -18.90 -2.78
CA TYR A 194 -0.81 -18.64 -2.40
C TYR A 194 -0.51 -19.23 -1.03
N PHE A 195 0.73 -19.67 -0.83
CA PHE A 195 1.23 -20.07 0.47
C PHE A 195 2.05 -18.91 1.04
N ALA A 196 1.62 -18.35 2.16
CA ALA A 196 2.21 -17.15 2.74
C ALA A 196 2.61 -17.36 4.21
N MET A 197 3.80 -16.89 4.58
CA MET A 197 4.34 -17.01 5.94
C MET A 197 4.73 -15.65 6.51
N GLY A 198 4.74 -15.55 7.84
CA GLY A 198 5.35 -14.40 8.51
C GLY A 198 6.88 -14.46 8.48
N ASP A 199 7.53 -13.30 8.49
CA ASP A 199 9.00 -13.22 8.55
C ASP A 199 9.50 -13.63 9.94
N ASN A 200 8.72 -13.35 11.00
CA ASN A 200 8.92 -13.92 12.33
C ASN A 200 8.38 -15.37 12.36
N ARG A 201 9.16 -16.32 11.89
CA ARG A 201 8.78 -17.71 11.68
C ARG A 201 8.27 -18.43 12.92
N ASP A 202 8.85 -18.10 14.07
CA ASP A 202 8.53 -18.75 15.34
C ASP A 202 7.22 -18.24 15.96
N PHE A 203 6.83 -16.99 15.67
CA PHE A 203 5.65 -16.33 16.23
C PHE A 203 4.70 -15.81 15.15
N SER A 204 4.48 -16.60 14.11
CA SER A 204 3.53 -16.27 13.05
C SER A 204 2.42 -17.30 12.93
N PHE A 205 1.18 -16.85 13.08
CA PHE A 205 0.00 -17.60 12.69
C PHE A 205 -0.24 -17.34 11.20
N ASP A 206 0.16 -18.31 10.35
CA ASP A 206 0.22 -18.17 8.89
C ASP A 206 -0.30 -19.40 8.15
N SER A 207 -0.01 -19.51 6.85
CA SER A 207 -0.52 -20.58 5.99
C SER A 207 -0.25 -21.99 6.50
N ARG A 208 0.76 -22.20 7.33
CA ARG A 208 1.00 -23.49 8.00
C ARG A 208 -0.18 -23.92 8.85
N TYR A 209 -0.93 -22.98 9.43
CA TYR A 209 -2.00 -23.24 10.40
C TYR A 209 -3.41 -23.13 9.81
N TRP A 210 -3.64 -22.13 8.93
CA TRP A 210 -4.97 -21.84 8.40
C TRP A 210 -5.11 -22.10 6.89
N GLY A 211 -4.05 -22.55 6.20
CA GLY A 211 -4.13 -22.96 4.80
C GLY A 211 -3.72 -21.86 3.81
N PHE A 212 -4.23 -21.93 2.60
CA PHE A 212 -3.86 -21.03 1.51
C PHE A 212 -4.56 -19.68 1.57
N VAL A 213 -3.92 -18.67 0.98
CA VAL A 213 -4.51 -17.35 0.70
C VAL A 213 -5.16 -17.39 -0.67
N PRO A 214 -6.51 -17.29 -0.79
CA PRO A 214 -7.16 -17.15 -2.08
C PRO A 214 -6.73 -15.84 -2.77
N ARG A 215 -6.59 -15.89 -4.10
CA ARG A 215 -6.23 -14.72 -4.92
C ARG A 215 -7.14 -13.52 -4.68
N ASP A 216 -8.45 -13.80 -4.57
CA ASP A 216 -9.47 -12.75 -4.41
C ASP A 216 -9.47 -12.10 -3.01
N ASN A 217 -8.80 -12.71 -2.05
CA ASN A 217 -8.63 -12.12 -0.72
C ASN A 217 -7.50 -11.10 -0.69
N ILE A 218 -6.60 -11.07 -1.68
CA ILE A 218 -5.46 -10.18 -1.70
C ILE A 218 -5.93 -8.76 -2.03
N ILE A 219 -5.69 -7.83 -1.09
CA ILE A 219 -6.07 -6.43 -1.18
C ILE A 219 -5.02 -5.64 -1.99
N GLY A 220 -3.73 -5.86 -1.72
CA GLY A 220 -2.69 -5.10 -2.36
C GLY A 220 -1.29 -5.38 -1.80
N LYS A 221 -0.35 -4.54 -2.25
CA LYS A 221 1.06 -4.60 -1.85
C LYS A 221 1.41 -3.40 -0.99
N PRO A 222 2.03 -3.59 0.20
CA PRO A 222 2.53 -2.47 0.96
C PRO A 222 3.71 -1.81 0.23
N LEU A 223 3.69 -0.47 0.12
CA LEU A 223 4.70 0.33 -0.55
C LEU A 223 5.68 0.98 0.41
N ILE A 224 5.14 1.59 1.45
CA ILE A 224 5.90 2.44 2.36
C ILE A 224 5.32 2.39 3.76
N VAL A 225 6.19 2.43 4.76
CA VAL A 225 5.84 2.81 6.13
C VAL A 225 5.82 4.33 6.17
N TYR A 226 4.65 4.95 6.07
CA TYR A 226 4.58 6.41 6.04
C TYR A 226 4.75 7.05 7.43
N TRP A 227 4.47 6.30 8.49
CA TRP A 227 4.71 6.66 9.87
C TRP A 227 4.89 5.41 10.72
N SER A 228 5.78 5.47 11.71
CA SER A 228 6.04 4.39 12.65
C SER A 228 6.01 4.91 14.07
N TYR A 229 5.06 4.43 14.88
CA TYR A 229 4.85 4.84 16.26
C TYR A 229 5.02 3.66 17.20
N ALA A 230 5.87 3.81 18.22
CA ALA A 230 6.13 2.74 19.19
C ALA A 230 4.97 2.66 20.20
N GLU A 231 3.98 1.83 19.89
CA GLU A 231 2.79 1.61 20.68
C GLU A 231 2.62 0.12 20.98
N PRO A 232 2.22 -0.27 22.20
CA PRO A 232 1.86 -1.64 22.51
C PRO A 232 0.67 -2.13 21.67
N ALA A 233 0.65 -3.42 21.33
CA ALA A 233 -0.41 -4.00 20.50
C ALA A 233 -1.80 -3.86 21.14
N GLU A 234 -1.86 -3.90 22.46
CA GLU A 234 -3.09 -3.74 23.23
C GLU A 234 -3.71 -2.36 23.05
N GLU A 235 -2.89 -1.30 22.98
CA GLU A 235 -3.36 0.08 22.80
C GLU A 235 -3.89 0.31 21.36
N LEU A 236 -3.32 -0.36 20.35
CA LEU A 236 -3.80 -0.31 18.95
C LEU A 236 -5.19 -0.94 18.78
N THR A 237 -5.56 -1.87 19.65
CA THR A 237 -6.87 -2.54 19.64
C THR A 237 -7.90 -1.88 20.56
N ASP A 238 -7.47 -1.03 21.50
CA ASP A 238 -8.35 -0.27 22.37
C ASP A 238 -9.01 0.88 21.60
N GLN A 239 -10.36 0.86 21.54
CA GLN A 239 -11.16 1.83 20.76
C GLN A 239 -11.34 3.19 21.47
N SER A 240 -10.61 3.51 22.54
CA SER A 240 -10.71 4.81 23.21
C SER A 240 -9.96 5.91 22.43
N PHE A 241 -10.51 6.25 21.25
CA PHE A 241 -9.97 7.27 20.33
C PHE A 241 -9.45 8.56 21.01
N PRO A 242 -10.13 9.15 22.03
CA PRO A 242 -9.63 10.37 22.65
C PRO A 242 -8.31 10.17 23.43
N ARG A 243 -8.14 9.02 24.10
CA ARG A 243 -6.91 8.73 24.86
C ARG A 243 -5.74 8.48 23.95
N HIS A 244 -5.96 7.70 22.90
CA HIS A 244 -4.95 7.45 21.87
C HIS A 244 -4.47 8.76 21.23
N LEU A 245 -5.39 9.66 20.86
CA LEU A 245 -5.05 10.95 20.28
C LEU A 245 -4.20 11.81 21.22
N LEU A 246 -4.54 11.83 22.52
CA LEU A 246 -3.78 12.57 23.53
C LEU A 246 -2.38 11.97 23.74
N ASP A 247 -2.25 10.64 23.76
CA ASP A 247 -0.95 9.97 23.87
C ASP A 247 -0.06 10.26 22.65
N VAL A 248 -0.61 10.15 21.45
CA VAL A 248 0.09 10.49 20.21
C VAL A 248 0.56 11.94 20.23
N PHE A 249 -0.30 12.88 20.64
CA PHE A 249 0.07 14.29 20.71
C PHE A 249 1.19 14.55 21.73
N ALA A 250 1.09 13.94 22.93
CA ALA A 250 2.07 14.10 23.99
C ALA A 250 3.45 13.47 23.66
N HIS A 251 3.44 12.34 22.96
CA HIS A 251 4.64 11.53 22.71
C HIS A 251 5.07 11.47 21.24
N PHE A 252 4.50 12.31 20.38
CA PHE A 252 4.75 12.29 18.94
C PHE A 252 6.25 12.24 18.60
N PHE A 253 7.05 13.11 19.22
CA PHE A 253 8.48 13.19 18.92
C PHE A 253 9.31 12.09 19.59
N THR A 254 8.86 11.56 20.72
CA THR A 254 9.62 10.59 21.53
C THR A 254 9.32 9.13 21.15
N ARG A 255 8.07 8.82 20.75
CA ARG A 255 7.65 7.47 20.36
C ARG A 255 7.64 7.26 18.85
N THR A 256 7.75 8.31 18.02
CA THR A 256 7.91 8.13 16.57
C THR A 256 9.28 7.55 16.27
N ARG A 257 9.29 6.42 15.54
CA ARG A 257 10.52 5.79 15.03
C ARG A 257 10.91 6.48 13.72
N TRP A 258 11.60 7.59 13.83
CA TRP A 258 11.97 8.45 12.68
C TRP A 258 12.80 7.71 11.62
N ASN A 259 13.61 6.73 12.04
CA ASN A 259 14.42 5.90 11.14
C ASN A 259 13.60 4.92 10.29
N ARG A 260 12.31 4.72 10.66
CA ARG A 260 11.38 3.85 9.91
C ARG A 260 10.33 4.65 9.14
N THR A 261 10.13 5.92 9.51
CA THR A 261 9.18 6.80 8.82
C THR A 261 9.68 7.06 7.40
N PHE A 262 8.80 6.88 6.42
CA PHE A 262 9.08 6.86 4.97
C PHE A 262 9.96 5.71 4.48
N LEU A 263 10.05 4.61 5.24
CA LEU A 263 10.77 3.41 4.84
C LEU A 263 10.03 2.72 3.68
N LEU A 264 10.70 2.56 2.54
CA LEU A 264 10.17 1.80 1.40
C LEU A 264 10.18 0.31 1.70
N ILE A 265 9.07 -0.35 1.42
CA ILE A 265 8.90 -1.78 1.65
C ILE A 265 9.22 -2.54 0.36
N HIS A 266 10.26 -3.37 0.41
CA HIS A 266 10.70 -4.16 -0.73
C HIS A 266 10.33 -5.63 -0.57
N GLY A 267 9.83 -6.24 -1.64
CA GLY A 267 9.77 -7.70 -1.74
C GLY A 267 11.17 -8.26 -1.94
N TYR A 268 11.44 -9.42 -1.39
CA TYR A 268 12.69 -10.14 -1.60
C TYR A 268 12.46 -11.22 -2.66
N ARG A 269 13.17 -11.11 -3.79
CA ARG A 269 13.08 -12.09 -4.88
C ARG A 269 14.29 -13.02 -4.82
N ASN A 270 14.03 -14.31 -4.59
CA ASN A 270 15.00 -15.41 -4.76
C ASN A 270 14.84 -16.03 -6.14
#